data_a12e9228075c6e9a3fda7d7c36d515ba
#
_entry.id   a12e9228075c6e9a3fda7d7c36d515ba
#
_cell.length_a   1.000
_cell.length_b   1.000
_cell.length_c   1.000
_cell.angle_alpha   90.00
_cell.angle_beta   90.00
_cell.angle_gamma   90.00
#
_symmetry.space_group_name_H-M   'P 1'
#
loop_
_entity.id
_entity.type
_entity.pdbx_description
1 polymer ?
#
loop_
_entity_poly.entity_id
_entity_poly.type
_entity_poly.pdbx_seq_one_letter_code
_entity_poly.pdbx_strand_id
1 'polypeptide(L)'
;MTTAFTFTTVPKTLFEAGSSARLAETAAPALKGAKRILFVTDAGVRKAGLADAALAGLKDAGLDVHIYDKVVADPPERTVFEAVQEGQEFGADAVIGFGGGSPMDTAKVVALLLSGEQSLSNMYGVQQVRASRPPLILLPTTAGTGSEVTNVAVLTTGATSKRGIAADPLYADMAILDPDLTLGLPKHPTAYTGIDAMVHAIEAFTNRRSKNPMSDALALTALKLLHGSILRACEDGSDREARGDMLLGAMLAGQAFSNSPCAGVHAMAYPLGGMFHVPHGLSNAVVLPPVLRYNAPEAEAQYTEIAAHLGLKPGSAGLIDEMDRIAEAVGIERRLSQLGISHNDVPKMAEDVAANDRLLPNNPREMTYASIVAMYEEIL
;
A
#
# COMPACT_ATOMS: atom_id res chain seq x y z
N MET A 1 4.56 29.76 -8.40
CA MET A 1 5.19 29.05 -9.55
C MET A 1 5.22 27.57 -9.20
N THR A 2 4.82 26.69 -10.11
CA THR A 2 4.93 25.23 -9.90
C THR A 2 6.40 24.85 -9.84
N THR A 3 6.80 24.16 -8.77
CA THR A 3 8.16 23.63 -8.64
C THR A 3 8.37 22.53 -9.70
N ALA A 4 9.56 22.40 -10.24
CA ALA A 4 9.88 21.32 -11.19
C ALA A 4 9.71 19.95 -10.50
N PHE A 5 9.08 19.00 -11.18
CA PHE A 5 8.87 17.65 -10.66
C PHE A 5 8.97 16.61 -11.78
N THR A 6 9.20 15.36 -11.42
CA THR A 6 9.04 14.19 -12.29
C THR A 6 7.86 13.38 -11.79
N PHE A 7 7.03 12.87 -12.70
CA PHE A 7 5.94 11.98 -12.36
C PHE A 7 6.10 10.65 -13.11
N THR A 8 6.14 9.55 -12.38
CA THR A 8 6.32 8.21 -12.93
C THR A 8 5.23 7.27 -12.40
N THR A 9 4.73 6.41 -13.25
CA THR A 9 3.75 5.38 -12.88
C THR A 9 3.93 4.15 -13.75
N VAL A 10 3.18 3.09 -13.48
CA VAL A 10 3.15 1.89 -14.32
C VAL A 10 2.71 2.23 -15.74
N PRO A 11 3.35 1.64 -16.77
CA PRO A 11 3.06 1.98 -18.16
C PRO A 11 1.68 1.56 -18.63
N LYS A 12 1.04 0.59 -17.96
CA LYS A 12 -0.30 0.12 -18.28
C LYS A 12 -1.09 -0.27 -17.05
N THR A 13 -2.30 0.24 -16.94
CA THR A 13 -3.30 -0.15 -15.93
C THR A 13 -4.56 -0.63 -16.63
N LEU A 14 -5.08 -1.79 -16.25
CA LEU A 14 -6.41 -2.29 -16.65
C LEU A 14 -7.31 -2.26 -15.41
N PHE A 15 -8.47 -1.65 -15.52
CA PHE A 15 -9.53 -1.70 -14.51
C PHE A 15 -10.77 -2.32 -15.16
N GLU A 16 -11.07 -3.58 -14.81
CA GLU A 16 -12.19 -4.32 -15.42
C GLU A 16 -12.60 -5.48 -14.51
N ALA A 17 -13.88 -5.54 -14.14
CA ALA A 17 -14.45 -6.65 -13.37
C ALA A 17 -14.36 -7.98 -14.15
N GLY A 18 -13.92 -9.05 -13.49
CA GLY A 18 -13.73 -10.37 -14.10
C GLY A 18 -12.48 -10.49 -14.99
N SER A 19 -11.63 -9.47 -15.06
CA SER A 19 -10.40 -9.51 -15.87
C SER A 19 -9.41 -10.54 -15.40
N SER A 20 -9.38 -10.86 -14.11
CA SER A 20 -8.50 -11.87 -13.53
C SER A 20 -8.81 -13.29 -14.05
N ALA A 21 -10.06 -13.61 -14.32
CA ALA A 21 -10.44 -14.90 -14.91
C ALA A 21 -9.91 -15.08 -16.35
N ARG A 22 -9.60 -13.97 -17.04
CA ARG A 22 -8.99 -13.95 -18.39
C ARG A 22 -7.53 -13.50 -18.34
N LEU A 23 -6.81 -13.84 -17.25
CA LEU A 23 -5.47 -13.30 -16.98
C LEU A 23 -4.47 -13.57 -18.09
N ALA A 24 -4.52 -14.72 -18.76
CA ALA A 24 -3.64 -15.03 -19.87
C ALA A 24 -3.82 -14.04 -21.05
N GLU A 25 -5.04 -13.63 -21.32
CA GLU A 25 -5.38 -12.65 -22.36
C GLU A 25 -5.02 -11.23 -21.92
N THR A 26 -5.47 -10.84 -20.74
CA THR A 26 -5.31 -9.46 -20.24
C THR A 26 -3.86 -9.11 -19.95
N ALA A 27 -3.05 -10.07 -19.46
CA ALA A 27 -1.63 -9.89 -19.17
C ALA A 27 -0.72 -10.09 -20.40
N ALA A 28 -1.21 -10.70 -21.49
CA ALA A 28 -0.39 -11.04 -22.65
C ALA A 28 0.49 -9.88 -23.19
N PRO A 29 0.02 -8.63 -23.29
CA PRO A 29 0.84 -7.52 -23.76
C PRO A 29 2.03 -7.21 -22.85
N ALA A 30 1.91 -7.46 -21.52
CA ALA A 30 2.95 -7.23 -20.55
C ALA A 30 3.89 -8.42 -20.38
N LEU A 31 3.42 -9.65 -20.65
CA LEU A 31 4.23 -10.86 -20.58
C LEU A 31 5.32 -10.94 -21.65
N LYS A 32 5.20 -10.20 -22.76
CA LYS A 32 6.24 -10.08 -23.80
C LYS A 32 6.72 -11.43 -24.36
N GLY A 33 5.84 -12.44 -24.37
CA GLY A 33 6.15 -13.79 -24.86
C GLY A 33 6.71 -14.75 -23.81
N ALA A 34 6.79 -14.37 -22.55
CA ALA A 34 7.14 -15.26 -21.44
C ALA A 34 6.24 -16.50 -21.40
N LYS A 35 6.78 -17.62 -20.97
CA LYS A 35 6.10 -18.93 -20.93
C LYS A 35 6.07 -19.56 -19.55
N ARG A 36 7.03 -19.25 -18.68
CA ARG A 36 7.18 -19.81 -17.34
C ARG A 36 6.94 -18.74 -16.29
N ILE A 37 5.77 -18.79 -15.70
CA ILE A 37 5.27 -17.78 -14.78
C ILE A 37 5.52 -18.20 -13.32
N LEU A 38 6.25 -17.39 -12.57
CA LEU A 38 6.24 -17.48 -11.11
C LEU A 38 5.04 -16.68 -10.58
N PHE A 39 4.07 -17.37 -10.01
CA PHE A 39 2.86 -16.78 -9.44
C PHE A 39 3.03 -16.67 -7.92
N VAL A 40 3.24 -15.43 -7.44
CA VAL A 40 3.50 -15.12 -6.04
C VAL A 40 2.22 -14.67 -5.34
N THR A 41 1.82 -15.40 -4.30
CA THR A 41 0.57 -15.16 -3.56
C THR A 41 0.71 -15.59 -2.10
N ASP A 42 -0.38 -15.62 -1.37
CA ASP A 42 -0.46 -16.10 0.01
C ASP A 42 -1.51 -17.21 0.20
N ALA A 43 -1.38 -17.94 1.31
CA ALA A 43 -2.27 -19.03 1.65
C ALA A 43 -3.74 -18.59 1.84
N GLY A 44 -3.97 -17.33 2.26
CA GLY A 44 -5.32 -16.77 2.43
C GLY A 44 -6.03 -16.62 1.09
N VAL A 45 -5.35 -16.03 0.12
CA VAL A 45 -5.83 -15.89 -1.27
C VAL A 45 -6.13 -17.26 -1.88
N ARG A 46 -5.23 -18.23 -1.69
CA ARG A 46 -5.43 -19.61 -2.16
C ARG A 46 -6.63 -20.28 -1.51
N LYS A 47 -6.75 -20.19 -0.19
CA LYS A 47 -7.87 -20.77 0.57
C LYS A 47 -9.22 -20.13 0.20
N ALA A 48 -9.23 -18.86 -0.13
CA ALA A 48 -10.43 -18.14 -0.59
C ALA A 48 -10.82 -18.47 -2.05
N GLY A 49 -9.99 -19.20 -2.80
CA GLY A 49 -10.23 -19.55 -4.20
C GLY A 49 -10.11 -18.36 -5.17
N LEU A 50 -9.60 -17.22 -4.73
CA LEU A 50 -9.53 -15.99 -5.54
C LEU A 50 -8.62 -16.13 -6.75
N ALA A 51 -7.56 -16.95 -6.65
CA ALA A 51 -6.60 -17.18 -7.73
C ALA A 51 -7.01 -18.31 -8.70
N ASP A 52 -8.03 -19.09 -8.40
CA ASP A 52 -8.29 -20.34 -9.12
C ASP A 52 -8.64 -20.13 -10.60
N ALA A 53 -9.52 -19.17 -10.90
CA ALA A 53 -9.87 -18.84 -12.28
C ALA A 53 -8.67 -18.27 -13.06
N ALA A 54 -7.87 -17.41 -12.43
CA ALA A 54 -6.65 -16.86 -13.04
C ALA A 54 -5.62 -17.95 -13.38
N LEU A 55 -5.38 -18.88 -12.43
CA LEU A 55 -4.45 -19.99 -12.62
C LEU A 55 -4.93 -20.98 -13.68
N ALA A 56 -6.22 -21.30 -13.71
CA ALA A 56 -6.82 -22.12 -14.75
C ALA A 56 -6.64 -21.47 -16.13
N GLY A 57 -6.97 -20.18 -16.26
CA GLY A 57 -6.84 -19.45 -17.53
C GLY A 57 -5.39 -19.37 -18.03
N LEU A 58 -4.39 -19.19 -17.16
CA LEU A 58 -2.98 -19.23 -17.53
C LEU A 58 -2.57 -20.62 -18.07
N LYS A 59 -2.99 -21.69 -17.38
CA LYS A 59 -2.70 -23.05 -17.78
C LYS A 59 -3.39 -23.44 -19.09
N ASP A 60 -4.66 -23.07 -19.28
CA ASP A 60 -5.40 -23.35 -20.51
C ASP A 60 -4.81 -22.62 -21.72
N ALA A 61 -4.15 -21.49 -21.50
CA ALA A 61 -3.38 -20.78 -22.51
C ALA A 61 -2.01 -21.39 -22.82
N GLY A 62 -1.66 -22.52 -22.19
CA GLY A 62 -0.39 -23.22 -22.40
C GLY A 62 0.81 -22.55 -21.75
N LEU A 63 0.59 -21.78 -20.67
CA LEU A 63 1.65 -21.22 -19.85
C LEU A 63 1.99 -22.20 -18.72
N ASP A 64 3.28 -22.39 -18.45
CA ASP A 64 3.75 -23.11 -17.28
C ASP A 64 3.70 -22.17 -16.06
N VAL A 65 3.10 -22.63 -14.96
CA VAL A 65 2.92 -21.81 -13.76
C VAL A 65 3.47 -22.55 -12.54
N HIS A 66 4.46 -21.93 -11.89
CA HIS A 66 4.88 -22.32 -10.55
C HIS A 66 4.27 -21.38 -9.53
N ILE A 67 3.60 -21.93 -8.50
CA ILE A 67 2.87 -21.17 -7.49
C ILE A 67 3.71 -21.12 -6.22
N TYR A 68 4.10 -19.92 -5.81
CA TYR A 68 4.65 -19.66 -4.49
C TYR A 68 3.56 -18.97 -3.63
N ASP A 69 2.95 -19.73 -2.72
CA ASP A 69 1.81 -19.29 -1.88
C ASP A 69 2.16 -19.16 -0.38
N LYS A 70 3.45 -19.04 -0.08
CA LYS A 70 3.96 -18.99 1.30
C LYS A 70 4.24 -17.56 1.79
N VAL A 71 3.77 -16.53 1.07
CA VAL A 71 3.93 -15.16 1.54
C VAL A 71 3.13 -14.96 2.83
N VAL A 72 3.75 -14.31 3.79
CA VAL A 72 3.12 -13.91 5.06
C VAL A 72 2.96 -12.40 5.14
N ALA A 73 2.09 -11.93 6.03
CA ALA A 73 1.99 -10.50 6.32
C ALA A 73 3.34 -9.97 6.81
N ASP A 74 3.71 -8.74 6.40
CA ASP A 74 5.01 -8.14 6.70
C ASP A 74 6.19 -9.08 6.33
N PRO A 75 6.37 -9.43 5.04
CA PRO A 75 7.19 -10.54 4.63
C PRO A 75 8.66 -10.36 5.04
N PRO A 76 9.26 -11.35 5.73
CA PRO A 76 10.68 -11.34 6.02
C PRO A 76 11.51 -11.65 4.78
N GLU A 77 12.78 -11.21 4.75
CA GLU A 77 13.70 -11.46 3.64
C GLU A 77 13.78 -12.94 3.23
N ARG A 78 13.67 -13.87 4.19
CA ARG A 78 13.69 -15.32 3.90
C ARG A 78 12.58 -15.74 2.95
N THR A 79 11.37 -15.17 3.07
CA THR A 79 10.24 -15.43 2.18
C THR A 79 10.58 -15.06 0.73
N VAL A 80 11.28 -13.92 0.56
CA VAL A 80 11.76 -13.48 -0.75
C VAL A 80 12.79 -14.45 -1.29
N PHE A 81 13.79 -14.86 -0.48
CA PHE A 81 14.85 -15.78 -0.93
C PHE A 81 14.32 -17.17 -1.29
N GLU A 82 13.36 -17.69 -0.53
CA GLU A 82 12.68 -18.97 -0.87
C GLU A 82 11.95 -18.86 -2.21
N ALA A 83 11.19 -17.77 -2.44
CA ALA A 83 10.49 -17.56 -3.71
C ALA A 83 11.46 -17.39 -4.90
N VAL A 84 12.59 -16.71 -4.69
CA VAL A 84 13.65 -16.57 -5.70
C VAL A 84 14.26 -17.92 -6.05
N GLN A 85 14.59 -18.75 -5.06
CA GLN A 85 15.13 -20.08 -5.27
C GLN A 85 14.16 -20.93 -6.09
N GLU A 86 12.89 -21.03 -5.68
CA GLU A 86 11.89 -21.80 -6.42
C GLU A 86 11.69 -21.25 -7.85
N GLY A 87 11.70 -19.92 -8.03
CA GLY A 87 11.60 -19.29 -9.35
C GLY A 87 12.79 -19.58 -10.25
N GLN A 88 14.02 -19.59 -9.72
CA GLN A 88 15.24 -19.94 -10.46
C GLN A 88 15.27 -21.43 -10.85
N GLU A 89 14.94 -22.33 -9.91
CA GLU A 89 14.84 -23.77 -10.17
C GLU A 89 13.81 -24.09 -11.25
N PHE A 90 12.66 -23.38 -11.23
CA PHE A 90 11.63 -23.48 -12.26
C PHE A 90 12.05 -22.83 -13.58
N GLY A 91 12.99 -21.89 -13.55
CA GLY A 91 13.43 -21.09 -14.69
C GLY A 91 12.38 -20.07 -15.11
N ALA A 92 11.78 -19.38 -14.15
CA ALA A 92 10.76 -18.36 -14.38
C ALA A 92 11.27 -17.24 -15.29
N ASP A 93 10.46 -16.86 -16.28
CA ASP A 93 10.72 -15.79 -17.24
C ASP A 93 9.72 -14.63 -17.14
N ALA A 94 8.73 -14.72 -16.22
CA ALA A 94 7.88 -13.62 -15.76
C ALA A 94 7.42 -13.86 -14.33
N VAL A 95 7.02 -12.80 -13.64
CA VAL A 95 6.46 -12.82 -12.28
C VAL A 95 5.07 -12.19 -12.28
N ILE A 96 4.13 -12.86 -11.64
CA ILE A 96 2.80 -12.32 -11.33
C ILE A 96 2.66 -12.26 -9.81
N GLY A 97 2.45 -11.06 -9.26
CA GLY A 97 2.09 -10.85 -7.86
C GLY A 97 0.58 -10.73 -7.72
N PHE A 98 -0.04 -11.62 -6.96
CA PHE A 98 -1.49 -11.70 -6.82
C PHE A 98 -1.86 -11.75 -5.34
N GLY A 99 -2.46 -10.67 -4.82
CA GLY A 99 -2.83 -10.60 -3.40
C GLY A 99 -2.87 -9.18 -2.86
N GLY A 100 -2.70 -9.03 -1.54
CA GLY A 100 -2.53 -7.74 -0.91
C GLY A 100 -1.12 -7.16 -1.10
N GLY A 101 -0.76 -6.14 -0.33
CA GLY A 101 0.56 -5.50 -0.41
C GLY A 101 1.72 -6.48 -0.25
N SER A 102 1.65 -7.42 0.71
CA SER A 102 2.74 -8.36 1.01
C SER A 102 3.09 -9.30 -0.16
N PRO A 103 2.15 -9.99 -0.83
CA PRO A 103 2.43 -10.73 -2.05
C PRO A 103 2.98 -9.88 -3.18
N MET A 104 2.44 -8.67 -3.38
CA MET A 104 2.89 -7.78 -4.44
C MET A 104 4.30 -7.23 -4.18
N ASP A 105 4.61 -6.81 -2.97
CA ASP A 105 5.96 -6.35 -2.59
C ASP A 105 6.98 -7.48 -2.70
N THR A 106 6.61 -8.71 -2.26
CA THR A 106 7.44 -9.90 -2.46
C THR A 106 7.69 -10.14 -3.94
N ALA A 107 6.66 -10.12 -4.79
CA ALA A 107 6.77 -10.34 -6.23
C ALA A 107 7.69 -9.30 -6.92
N LYS A 108 7.61 -8.02 -6.52
CA LYS A 108 8.50 -6.96 -7.01
C LYS A 108 9.97 -7.27 -6.74
N VAL A 109 10.27 -7.63 -5.49
CA VAL A 109 11.66 -7.90 -5.09
C VAL A 109 12.16 -9.21 -5.67
N VAL A 110 11.31 -10.24 -5.73
CA VAL A 110 11.61 -11.52 -6.39
C VAL A 110 11.95 -11.29 -7.86
N ALA A 111 11.17 -10.51 -8.60
CA ALA A 111 11.44 -10.20 -10.00
C ALA A 111 12.84 -9.60 -10.21
N LEU A 112 13.29 -8.70 -9.32
CA LEU A 112 14.63 -8.12 -9.37
C LEU A 112 15.74 -9.15 -9.07
N LEU A 113 15.50 -10.02 -8.09
CA LEU A 113 16.50 -11.00 -7.64
C LEU A 113 16.64 -12.20 -8.58
N LEU A 114 15.62 -12.51 -9.40
CA LEU A 114 15.69 -13.58 -10.40
C LEU A 114 16.83 -13.39 -11.41
N SER A 115 17.21 -12.13 -11.70
CA SER A 115 18.35 -11.84 -12.59
C SER A 115 19.70 -12.23 -11.98
N GLY A 116 19.82 -12.28 -10.65
CA GLY A 116 21.08 -12.54 -9.95
C GLY A 116 22.10 -11.39 -10.03
N GLU A 117 21.74 -10.24 -10.60
CA GLU A 117 22.66 -9.13 -10.89
C GLU A 117 23.03 -8.31 -9.64
N GLN A 118 22.17 -8.32 -8.60
CA GLN A 118 22.36 -7.52 -7.40
C GLN A 118 21.84 -8.26 -6.16
N SER A 119 22.53 -8.12 -5.03
CA SER A 119 22.07 -8.66 -3.75
C SER A 119 21.02 -7.76 -3.10
N LEU A 120 20.06 -8.35 -2.39
CA LEU A 120 18.99 -7.65 -1.69
C LEU A 120 19.53 -6.59 -0.72
N SER A 121 20.61 -6.89 0.00
CA SER A 121 21.22 -5.96 0.96
C SER A 121 21.63 -4.62 0.36
N ASN A 122 21.95 -4.61 -0.94
CA ASN A 122 22.37 -3.40 -1.68
C ASN A 122 21.22 -2.70 -2.41
N MET A 123 19.97 -3.17 -2.26
CA MET A 123 18.79 -2.57 -2.88
C MET A 123 18.04 -1.62 -1.93
N TYR A 124 18.21 -1.76 -0.62
CA TYR A 124 17.50 -0.94 0.36
C TYR A 124 17.81 0.56 0.24
N GLY A 125 16.79 1.38 0.42
CA GLY A 125 16.86 2.83 0.30
C GLY A 125 16.22 3.34 -0.98
N VAL A 126 16.61 4.56 -1.39
CA VAL A 126 16.02 5.25 -2.55
C VAL A 126 16.97 5.13 -3.74
N GLN A 127 16.45 4.69 -4.90
CA GLN A 127 17.16 4.57 -6.19
C GLN A 127 18.48 3.77 -6.11
N GLN A 128 18.52 2.70 -5.27
CA GLN A 128 19.68 1.82 -5.12
C GLN A 128 19.67 0.62 -6.06
N VAL A 129 18.53 0.32 -6.70
CA VAL A 129 18.38 -0.81 -7.61
C VAL A 129 19.05 -0.54 -8.94
N ARG A 130 19.87 -1.52 -9.38
CA ARG A 130 20.59 -1.50 -10.68
C ARG A 130 20.28 -2.75 -11.51
N ALA A 131 19.64 -3.74 -10.89
CA ALA A 131 19.27 -5.01 -11.53
C ALA A 131 18.18 -4.80 -12.59
N SER A 132 18.27 -5.56 -13.68
CA SER A 132 17.17 -5.78 -14.61
C SER A 132 16.19 -6.81 -14.02
N ARG A 133 15.01 -6.96 -14.61
CA ARG A 133 14.03 -7.97 -14.20
C ARG A 133 13.22 -8.51 -15.37
N PRO A 134 12.67 -9.74 -15.25
CA PRO A 134 11.65 -10.23 -16.17
C PRO A 134 10.34 -9.41 -16.05
N PRO A 135 9.40 -9.58 -16.98
CA PRO A 135 8.08 -8.99 -16.89
C PRO A 135 7.42 -9.20 -15.52
N LEU A 136 6.82 -8.14 -14.99
CA LEU A 136 6.13 -8.13 -13.71
C LEU A 136 4.71 -7.60 -13.88
N ILE A 137 3.73 -8.40 -13.47
CA ILE A 137 2.32 -8.03 -13.46
C ILE A 137 1.80 -8.11 -12.02
N LEU A 138 1.03 -7.11 -11.59
CA LEU A 138 0.50 -7.09 -10.22
C LEU A 138 -1.03 -6.99 -10.23
N LEU A 139 -1.67 -7.82 -9.39
CA LEU A 139 -3.12 -7.88 -9.20
C LEU A 139 -3.45 -7.74 -7.72
N PRO A 140 -4.00 -6.59 -7.29
CA PRO A 140 -4.42 -6.41 -5.91
C PRO A 140 -5.72 -7.14 -5.60
N THR A 141 -5.80 -7.75 -4.39
CA THR A 141 -7.03 -8.32 -3.82
C THR A 141 -7.56 -7.51 -2.64
N THR A 142 -6.91 -6.41 -2.31
CA THR A 142 -7.29 -5.45 -1.28
C THR A 142 -7.25 -4.03 -1.84
N ALA A 143 -8.15 -3.18 -1.39
CA ALA A 143 -8.19 -1.76 -1.74
C ALA A 143 -7.50 -0.95 -0.62
N GLY A 144 -6.19 -0.78 -0.70
CA GLY A 144 -5.43 -0.13 0.39
C GLY A 144 -4.06 0.37 -0.04
N THR A 145 -3.12 -0.54 -0.19
CA THR A 145 -1.70 -0.22 -0.33
C THR A 145 -1.30 0.48 -1.62
N GLY A 146 -2.07 0.32 -2.70
CA GLY A 146 -1.67 0.81 -4.02
C GLY A 146 -0.34 0.23 -4.53
N SER A 147 0.13 -0.89 -3.93
CA SER A 147 1.44 -1.46 -4.27
C SER A 147 1.57 -1.78 -5.75
N GLU A 148 0.49 -2.14 -6.44
CA GLU A 148 0.46 -2.47 -7.86
C GLU A 148 0.94 -1.33 -8.78
N VAL A 149 0.85 -0.08 -8.31
CA VAL A 149 1.23 1.11 -9.09
C VAL A 149 2.39 1.91 -8.48
N THR A 150 3.06 1.37 -7.49
CA THR A 150 4.17 2.05 -6.80
C THR A 150 5.53 1.43 -7.10
N ASN A 151 6.57 2.24 -6.95
CA ASN A 151 7.96 1.82 -7.01
C ASN A 151 8.55 1.46 -5.64
N VAL A 152 7.70 1.12 -4.67
CA VAL A 152 8.10 0.81 -3.30
C VAL A 152 7.79 -0.65 -2.97
N ALA A 153 8.70 -1.30 -2.27
CA ALA A 153 8.45 -2.56 -1.59
C ALA A 153 8.99 -2.48 -0.16
N VAL A 154 8.26 -3.03 0.81
CA VAL A 154 8.65 -3.01 2.22
C VAL A 154 8.81 -4.45 2.71
N LEU A 155 9.97 -4.75 3.29
CA LEU A 155 10.29 -6.06 3.86
C LEU A 155 10.64 -5.92 5.34
N THR A 156 10.41 -6.99 6.09
CA THR A 156 10.88 -7.10 7.47
C THR A 156 12.32 -7.63 7.48
N THR A 157 13.22 -6.83 8.07
CA THR A 157 14.63 -7.17 8.25
C THR A 157 14.92 -7.37 9.74
N GLY A 158 15.79 -8.34 10.05
CA GLY A 158 16.06 -8.70 11.46
C GLY A 158 14.78 -9.20 12.15
N ALA A 159 14.59 -8.81 13.42
CA ALA A 159 13.46 -9.27 14.22
C ALA A 159 12.18 -8.44 14.01
N THR A 160 12.30 -7.11 13.86
CA THR A 160 11.14 -6.19 13.92
C THR A 160 11.26 -4.96 13.02
N SER A 161 12.41 -4.76 12.35
CA SER A 161 12.63 -3.55 11.58
C SER A 161 12.02 -3.66 10.18
N LYS A 162 11.28 -2.65 9.76
CA LYS A 162 10.78 -2.54 8.38
C LYS A 162 11.72 -1.69 7.54
N ARG A 163 12.18 -2.21 6.41
CA ARG A 163 13.02 -1.49 5.47
C ARG A 163 12.38 -1.43 4.09
N GLY A 164 12.40 -0.25 3.49
CA GLY A 164 11.86 0.00 2.16
C GLY A 164 12.93 -0.02 1.08
N ILE A 165 12.53 -0.51 -0.08
CA ILE A 165 13.23 -0.33 -1.34
C ILE A 165 12.34 0.58 -2.18
N ALA A 166 12.88 1.71 -2.67
CA ALA A 166 12.13 2.65 -3.49
C ALA A 166 12.95 2.96 -4.76
N ALA A 167 12.58 2.36 -5.88
CA ALA A 167 13.32 2.50 -7.13
C ALA A 167 12.44 2.18 -8.36
N ASP A 168 12.69 2.86 -9.48
CA ASP A 168 11.90 2.72 -10.69
C ASP A 168 11.75 1.29 -11.24
N PRO A 169 12.76 0.39 -11.15
CA PRO A 169 12.59 -0.99 -11.58
C PRO A 169 11.52 -1.80 -10.82
N LEU A 170 11.02 -1.31 -9.68
CA LEU A 170 9.92 -1.92 -8.94
C LEU A 170 8.53 -1.62 -9.53
N TYR A 171 8.38 -0.61 -10.39
CA TYR A 171 7.12 -0.43 -11.11
C TYR A 171 6.83 -1.66 -11.96
N ALA A 172 5.62 -2.21 -11.85
CA ALA A 172 5.17 -3.31 -12.69
C ALA A 172 5.09 -2.89 -14.18
N ASP A 173 5.19 -3.85 -15.09
CA ASP A 173 4.89 -3.61 -16.51
C ASP A 173 3.39 -3.40 -16.74
N MET A 174 2.56 -3.98 -15.85
CA MET A 174 1.12 -3.81 -15.87
C MET A 174 0.51 -4.03 -14.48
N ALA A 175 -0.42 -3.18 -14.11
CA ALA A 175 -1.35 -3.38 -13.00
C ALA A 175 -2.73 -3.79 -13.54
N ILE A 176 -3.31 -4.85 -12.98
CA ILE A 176 -4.65 -5.32 -13.34
C ILE A 176 -5.53 -5.23 -12.09
N LEU A 177 -6.50 -4.34 -12.14
CA LEU A 177 -7.45 -4.08 -11.07
C LEU A 177 -8.79 -4.75 -11.42
N ASP A 178 -9.06 -5.85 -10.77
CA ASP A 178 -10.32 -6.58 -10.90
C ASP A 178 -11.13 -6.40 -9.60
N PRO A 179 -12.19 -5.58 -9.60
CA PRO A 179 -13.01 -5.37 -8.40
C PRO A 179 -13.59 -6.66 -7.81
N ASP A 180 -13.83 -7.69 -8.63
CA ASP A 180 -14.38 -8.95 -8.18
C ASP A 180 -13.41 -9.68 -7.22
N LEU A 181 -12.12 -9.42 -7.27
CA LEU A 181 -11.13 -9.96 -6.32
C LEU A 181 -11.25 -9.38 -4.90
N THR A 182 -11.94 -8.26 -4.75
CA THR A 182 -12.17 -7.63 -3.44
C THR A 182 -13.50 -8.02 -2.81
N LEU A 183 -14.38 -8.67 -3.58
CA LEU A 183 -15.65 -9.19 -3.06
C LEU A 183 -15.40 -10.25 -1.98
N GLY A 184 -16.15 -10.18 -0.91
CA GLY A 184 -16.00 -11.12 0.21
C GLY A 184 -14.83 -10.82 1.14
N LEU A 185 -14.01 -9.77 0.90
CA LEU A 185 -13.06 -9.30 1.90
C LEU A 185 -13.85 -8.88 3.16
N PRO A 186 -13.50 -9.41 4.36
CA PRO A 186 -14.25 -9.09 5.58
C PRO A 186 -14.30 -7.59 5.89
N LYS A 187 -15.32 -7.17 6.64
CA LYS A 187 -15.54 -5.77 7.02
C LYS A 187 -14.30 -5.11 7.62
N HIS A 188 -13.66 -5.75 8.59
CA HIS A 188 -12.53 -5.16 9.31
C HIS A 188 -11.30 -4.93 8.39
N PRO A 189 -10.81 -5.92 7.61
CA PRO A 189 -9.81 -5.65 6.57
C PRO A 189 -10.23 -4.58 5.56
N THR A 190 -11.47 -4.57 5.09
CA THR A 190 -11.97 -3.53 4.18
C THR A 190 -11.84 -2.13 4.79
N ALA A 191 -12.18 -2.00 6.07
CA ALA A 191 -12.15 -0.74 6.81
C ALA A 191 -10.72 -0.20 6.94
N TYR A 192 -9.80 -1.00 7.54
CA TYR A 192 -8.47 -0.49 7.79
C TYR A 192 -7.64 -0.30 6.51
N THR A 193 -7.83 -1.13 5.47
CA THR A 193 -7.14 -0.89 4.19
C THR A 193 -7.70 0.33 3.47
N GLY A 194 -9.01 0.56 3.53
CA GLY A 194 -9.63 1.75 2.97
C GLY A 194 -9.16 3.05 3.65
N ILE A 195 -9.06 3.05 4.98
CA ILE A 195 -8.49 4.20 5.71
C ILE A 195 -7.02 4.38 5.35
N ASP A 196 -6.25 3.31 5.21
CA ASP A 196 -4.85 3.35 4.75
C ASP A 196 -4.71 4.06 3.39
N ALA A 197 -5.57 3.72 2.43
CA ALA A 197 -5.62 4.41 1.15
C ALA A 197 -5.98 5.91 1.28
N MET A 198 -6.88 6.26 2.21
CA MET A 198 -7.18 7.67 2.51
C MET A 198 -5.97 8.38 3.13
N VAL A 199 -5.22 7.72 4.01
CA VAL A 199 -3.96 8.23 4.59
C VAL A 199 -2.94 8.49 3.47
N HIS A 200 -2.75 7.55 2.55
CA HIS A 200 -1.86 7.73 1.40
C HIS A 200 -2.20 9.00 0.61
N ALA A 201 -3.49 9.20 0.32
CA ALA A 201 -3.94 10.37 -0.42
C ALA A 201 -3.76 11.68 0.37
N ILE A 202 -4.10 11.70 1.66
CA ILE A 202 -3.94 12.88 2.53
C ILE A 202 -2.45 13.25 2.65
N GLU A 203 -1.58 12.29 2.92
CA GLU A 203 -0.15 12.55 3.06
C GLU A 203 0.48 12.98 1.74
N ALA A 204 0.09 12.39 0.61
CA ALA A 204 0.56 12.82 -0.71
C ALA A 204 0.14 14.27 -1.00
N PHE A 205 -1.09 14.65 -0.68
CA PHE A 205 -1.62 16.00 -0.90
C PHE A 205 -0.96 17.04 0.01
N THR A 206 -0.56 16.67 1.21
CA THR A 206 0.03 17.56 2.22
C THR A 206 1.56 17.49 2.29
N ASN A 207 2.20 16.69 1.45
CA ASN A 207 3.65 16.52 1.45
C ASN A 207 4.38 17.85 1.26
N ARG A 208 5.30 18.16 2.19
CA ARG A 208 6.04 19.42 2.19
C ARG A 208 7.10 19.52 1.10
N ARG A 209 7.67 18.39 0.66
CA ARG A 209 8.85 18.36 -0.22
C ARG A 209 8.54 18.07 -1.69
N SER A 210 7.59 17.15 -1.91
CA SER A 210 7.36 16.57 -3.23
C SER A 210 5.96 16.83 -3.77
N LYS A 211 5.18 17.71 -3.10
CA LYS A 211 3.85 18.11 -3.56
C LYS A 211 3.90 18.59 -5.01
N ASN A 212 3.04 18.04 -5.85
CA ASN A 212 2.96 18.40 -7.27
C ASN A 212 1.52 18.28 -7.78
N PRO A 213 1.13 19.01 -8.83
CA PRO A 213 -0.27 19.10 -9.27
C PRO A 213 -0.83 17.78 -9.81
N MET A 214 -0.01 16.85 -10.29
CA MET A 214 -0.49 15.55 -10.76
C MET A 214 -0.86 14.66 -9.56
N SER A 215 0.02 14.56 -8.57
CA SER A 215 -0.28 13.84 -7.32
C SER A 215 -1.46 14.45 -6.58
N ASP A 216 -1.59 15.78 -6.57
CA ASP A 216 -2.71 16.48 -5.94
C ASP A 216 -4.06 16.10 -6.57
N ALA A 217 -4.15 16.12 -7.90
CA ALA A 217 -5.37 15.77 -8.62
C ALA A 217 -5.76 14.30 -8.38
N LEU A 218 -4.78 13.39 -8.37
CA LEU A 218 -5.01 11.97 -8.09
C LEU A 218 -5.43 11.75 -6.64
N ALA A 219 -4.79 12.42 -5.67
CA ALA A 219 -5.11 12.32 -4.25
C ALA A 219 -6.53 12.80 -3.94
N LEU A 220 -6.95 13.94 -4.50
CA LEU A 220 -8.31 14.45 -4.31
C LEU A 220 -9.36 13.51 -4.94
N THR A 221 -9.09 12.99 -6.15
CA THR A 221 -9.97 12.02 -6.81
C THR A 221 -10.06 10.72 -5.99
N ALA A 222 -8.93 10.22 -5.49
CA ALA A 222 -8.87 9.06 -4.62
C ALA A 222 -9.72 9.26 -3.35
N LEU A 223 -9.54 10.38 -2.66
CA LEU A 223 -10.31 10.71 -1.46
C LEU A 223 -11.81 10.75 -1.73
N LYS A 224 -12.24 11.29 -2.86
CA LYS A 224 -13.66 11.35 -3.23
C LYS A 224 -14.26 9.95 -3.39
N LEU A 225 -13.56 9.05 -4.10
CA LEU A 225 -14.01 7.67 -4.31
C LEU A 225 -14.04 6.89 -2.99
N LEU A 226 -12.94 6.93 -2.24
CA LEU A 226 -12.78 6.21 -0.97
C LEU A 226 -13.80 6.68 0.07
N HIS A 227 -13.94 8.00 0.25
CA HIS A 227 -14.89 8.59 1.19
C HIS A 227 -16.34 8.23 0.85
N GLY A 228 -16.70 8.28 -0.44
CA GLY A 228 -18.05 7.95 -0.91
C GLY A 228 -18.42 6.48 -0.76
N SER A 229 -17.45 5.58 -0.69
CA SER A 229 -17.69 4.15 -0.83
C SER A 229 -17.27 3.31 0.38
N ILE A 230 -16.42 3.81 1.28
CA ILE A 230 -15.87 3.01 2.40
C ILE A 230 -16.96 2.45 3.32
N LEU A 231 -17.96 3.25 3.68
CA LEU A 231 -19.05 2.79 4.56
C LEU A 231 -19.91 1.74 3.86
N ARG A 232 -20.26 1.96 2.61
CA ARG A 232 -21.03 1.00 1.78
C ARG A 232 -20.28 -0.32 1.64
N ALA A 233 -19.00 -0.28 1.30
CA ALA A 233 -18.16 -1.46 1.15
C ALA A 233 -17.97 -2.24 2.46
N CYS A 234 -18.00 -1.56 3.62
CA CYS A 234 -17.94 -2.18 4.94
C CYS A 234 -19.29 -2.75 5.40
N GLU A 235 -20.39 -2.13 4.99
CA GLU A 235 -21.76 -2.58 5.33
C GLU A 235 -22.18 -3.75 4.45
N ASP A 236 -21.97 -3.65 3.15
CA ASP A 236 -22.24 -4.70 2.17
C ASP A 236 -21.00 -5.03 1.35
N GLY A 237 -20.30 -6.10 1.74
CA GLY A 237 -19.10 -6.57 1.04
C GLY A 237 -19.36 -7.04 -0.40
N SER A 238 -20.62 -7.20 -0.81
CA SER A 238 -21.04 -7.58 -2.18
C SER A 238 -21.39 -6.38 -3.06
N ASP A 239 -21.39 -5.16 -2.53
CA ASP A 239 -21.60 -3.92 -3.32
C ASP A 239 -20.44 -3.70 -4.29
N ARG A 240 -20.63 -4.18 -5.53
CA ARG A 240 -19.61 -4.14 -6.59
C ARG A 240 -19.17 -2.73 -6.95
N GLU A 241 -20.10 -1.77 -6.93
CA GLU A 241 -19.80 -0.37 -7.23
C GLU A 241 -18.87 0.19 -6.13
N ALA A 242 -19.26 0.04 -4.86
CA ALA A 242 -18.44 0.49 -3.74
C ALA A 242 -17.06 -0.20 -3.72
N ARG A 243 -16.99 -1.51 -4.00
CA ARG A 243 -15.72 -2.24 -4.11
C ARG A 243 -14.85 -1.73 -5.25
N GLY A 244 -15.47 -1.43 -6.40
CA GLY A 244 -14.79 -0.83 -7.55
C GLY A 244 -14.22 0.54 -7.23
N ASP A 245 -15.02 1.41 -6.62
CA ASP A 245 -14.58 2.74 -6.20
C ASP A 245 -13.44 2.68 -5.16
N MET A 246 -13.54 1.77 -4.18
CA MET A 246 -12.47 1.55 -3.20
C MET A 246 -11.17 1.12 -3.87
N LEU A 247 -11.23 0.17 -4.80
CA LEU A 247 -10.04 -0.34 -5.50
C LEU A 247 -9.43 0.73 -6.40
N LEU A 248 -10.26 1.45 -7.18
CA LEU A 248 -9.80 2.56 -8.02
C LEU A 248 -9.22 3.70 -7.18
N GLY A 249 -9.89 4.05 -6.08
CA GLY A 249 -9.42 5.08 -5.14
C GLY A 249 -8.07 4.71 -4.52
N ALA A 250 -7.89 3.45 -4.10
CA ALA A 250 -6.62 2.97 -3.55
C ALA A 250 -5.49 3.03 -4.59
N MET A 251 -5.75 2.66 -5.84
CA MET A 251 -4.79 2.77 -6.93
C MET A 251 -4.41 4.22 -7.21
N LEU A 252 -5.37 5.15 -7.28
CA LEU A 252 -5.08 6.57 -7.49
C LEU A 252 -4.27 7.17 -6.34
N ALA A 253 -4.58 6.79 -5.08
CA ALA A 253 -3.78 7.15 -3.92
C ALA A 253 -2.36 6.59 -4.03
N GLY A 254 -2.22 5.35 -4.52
CA GLY A 254 -0.94 4.70 -4.82
C GLY A 254 -0.08 5.50 -5.81
N GLN A 255 -0.67 5.91 -6.92
CA GLN A 255 0.02 6.76 -7.91
C GLN A 255 0.39 8.12 -7.33
N ALA A 256 -0.47 8.71 -6.49
CA ALA A 256 -0.20 9.99 -5.85
C ALA A 256 1.00 9.90 -4.91
N PHE A 257 1.00 8.95 -3.96
CA PHE A 257 2.08 8.85 -2.97
C PHE A 257 3.39 8.28 -3.53
N SER A 258 3.35 7.53 -4.61
CA SER A 258 4.57 7.10 -5.31
C SER A 258 5.41 8.29 -5.81
N ASN A 259 4.76 9.42 -6.10
CA ASN A 259 5.36 10.66 -6.59
C ASN A 259 5.36 11.81 -5.57
N SER A 260 4.63 11.66 -4.47
CA SER A 260 4.56 12.57 -3.34
C SER A 260 4.52 11.74 -2.04
N PRO A 261 5.69 11.26 -1.54
CA PRO A 261 5.77 10.16 -0.59
C PRO A 261 5.05 10.38 0.74
N CYS A 262 4.71 9.28 1.41
CA CYS A 262 4.13 9.25 2.76
C CYS A 262 4.99 10.02 3.78
N ALA A 263 4.40 10.34 4.93
CA ALA A 263 4.94 11.25 5.92
C ALA A 263 4.75 10.74 7.38
N GLY A 264 4.26 11.59 8.26
CA GLY A 264 4.20 11.39 9.70
C GLY A 264 3.27 10.28 10.16
N VAL A 265 2.12 10.08 9.49
CA VAL A 265 1.18 8.99 9.85
C VAL A 265 1.86 7.64 9.65
N HIS A 266 2.44 7.42 8.48
CA HIS A 266 3.17 6.19 8.19
C HIS A 266 4.41 6.01 9.07
N ALA A 267 5.14 7.09 9.38
CA ALA A 267 6.26 7.02 10.30
C ALA A 267 5.82 6.51 11.68
N MET A 268 4.72 7.04 12.23
CA MET A 268 4.17 6.61 13.51
C MET A 268 3.54 5.21 13.48
N ALA A 269 3.04 4.76 12.32
CA ALA A 269 2.47 3.43 12.17
C ALA A 269 3.52 2.29 12.16
N TYR A 270 4.75 2.55 11.72
CA TYR A 270 5.79 1.52 11.57
C TYR A 270 6.11 0.76 12.86
N PRO A 271 6.30 1.41 14.03
CA PRO A 271 6.56 0.68 15.28
C PRO A 271 5.40 -0.23 15.70
N LEU A 272 4.14 0.16 15.44
CA LEU A 272 2.97 -0.66 15.76
C LEU A 272 3.01 -1.98 14.98
N GLY A 273 3.31 -1.92 13.70
CA GLY A 273 3.46 -3.11 12.87
C GLY A 273 4.72 -3.92 13.23
N GLY A 274 5.86 -3.26 13.39
CA GLY A 274 7.15 -3.93 13.62
C GLY A 274 7.28 -4.57 15.00
N MET A 275 6.82 -3.91 16.06
CA MET A 275 6.97 -4.37 17.44
C MET A 275 5.78 -5.18 17.95
N PHE A 276 4.56 -4.88 17.48
CA PHE A 276 3.31 -5.44 18.01
C PHE A 276 2.51 -6.23 16.99
N HIS A 277 3.00 -6.34 15.76
CA HIS A 277 2.33 -7.08 14.67
C HIS A 277 0.92 -6.57 14.35
N VAL A 278 0.64 -5.30 14.62
CA VAL A 278 -0.61 -4.66 14.25
C VAL A 278 -0.66 -4.54 12.72
N PRO A 279 -1.78 -4.93 12.06
CA PRO A 279 -1.92 -4.78 10.61
C PRO A 279 -1.61 -3.36 10.15
N HIS A 280 -0.91 -3.20 9.03
CA HIS A 280 -0.39 -1.91 8.57
C HIS A 280 -1.47 -0.83 8.46
N GLY A 281 -2.59 -1.13 7.77
CA GLY A 281 -3.68 -0.18 7.63
C GLY A 281 -4.35 0.17 8.97
N LEU A 282 -4.45 -0.79 9.90
CA LEU A 282 -4.95 -0.52 11.24
C LEU A 282 -3.99 0.40 12.02
N SER A 283 -2.68 0.16 11.90
CA SER A 283 -1.67 1.04 12.50
C SER A 283 -1.82 2.48 12.01
N ASN A 284 -1.98 2.68 10.70
CA ASN A 284 -2.22 4.00 10.12
C ASN A 284 -3.54 4.61 10.60
N ALA A 285 -4.62 3.84 10.65
CA ALA A 285 -5.92 4.31 11.09
C ALA A 285 -5.92 4.82 12.53
N VAL A 286 -5.23 4.13 13.44
CA VAL A 286 -5.17 4.52 14.87
C VAL A 286 -4.36 5.79 15.09
N VAL A 287 -3.24 5.98 14.36
CA VAL A 287 -2.38 7.15 14.54
C VAL A 287 -2.79 8.35 13.67
N LEU A 288 -3.71 8.17 12.71
CA LEU A 288 -4.16 9.24 11.82
C LEU A 288 -4.71 10.46 12.57
N PRO A 289 -5.68 10.34 13.50
CA PRO A 289 -6.31 11.51 14.12
C PRO A 289 -5.34 12.41 14.89
N PRO A 290 -4.46 11.92 15.78
CA PRO A 290 -3.51 12.78 16.48
C PRO A 290 -2.51 13.44 15.52
N VAL A 291 -2.08 12.76 14.45
CA VAL A 291 -1.16 13.35 13.47
C VAL A 291 -1.87 14.47 12.67
N LEU A 292 -3.13 14.30 12.28
CA LEU A 292 -3.88 15.35 11.60
C LEU A 292 -4.03 16.58 12.51
N ARG A 293 -4.39 16.38 13.78
CA ARG A 293 -4.48 17.50 14.77
C ARG A 293 -3.14 18.19 14.96
N TYR A 294 -2.06 17.42 15.05
CA TYR A 294 -0.72 17.97 15.16
C TYR A 294 -0.32 18.81 13.94
N ASN A 295 -0.65 18.33 12.74
CA ASN A 295 -0.30 18.98 11.48
C ASN A 295 -1.18 20.18 11.13
N ALA A 296 -2.39 20.28 11.69
CA ALA A 296 -3.39 21.28 11.32
C ALA A 296 -2.87 22.73 11.26
N PRO A 297 -2.04 23.23 12.21
CA PRO A 297 -1.54 24.61 12.15
C PRO A 297 -0.72 24.90 10.88
N GLU A 298 0.00 23.92 10.32
CA GLU A 298 0.85 24.09 9.14
C GLU A 298 0.17 23.58 7.85
N ALA A 299 -0.88 22.77 7.98
CA ALA A 299 -1.61 22.15 6.87
C ALA A 299 -3.06 22.66 6.70
N GLU A 300 -3.44 23.74 7.40
CA GLU A 300 -4.83 24.25 7.43
C GLU A 300 -5.39 24.49 6.03
N ALA A 301 -4.62 25.08 5.13
CA ALA A 301 -5.06 25.36 3.76
C ALA A 301 -5.35 24.08 2.98
N GLN A 302 -4.45 23.09 3.06
CA GLN A 302 -4.59 21.81 2.36
C GLN A 302 -5.76 20.99 2.95
N TYR A 303 -5.91 20.95 4.27
CA TYR A 303 -7.02 20.24 4.91
C TYR A 303 -8.37 20.90 4.59
N THR A 304 -8.42 22.24 4.53
CA THR A 304 -9.60 22.98 4.07
C THR A 304 -9.95 22.65 2.62
N GLU A 305 -8.96 22.53 1.74
CA GLU A 305 -9.17 22.14 0.34
C GLU A 305 -9.72 20.73 0.22
N ILE A 306 -9.15 19.76 0.97
CA ILE A 306 -9.67 18.38 1.02
C ILE A 306 -11.11 18.39 1.56
N ALA A 307 -11.38 19.09 2.67
CA ALA A 307 -12.70 19.18 3.26
C ALA A 307 -13.74 19.76 2.27
N ALA A 308 -13.38 20.82 1.56
CA ALA A 308 -14.23 21.41 0.53
C ALA A 308 -14.50 20.45 -0.63
N HIS A 309 -13.46 19.70 -1.08
CA HIS A 309 -13.57 18.71 -2.15
C HIS A 309 -14.51 17.56 -1.78
N LEU A 310 -14.52 17.16 -0.52
CA LEU A 310 -15.39 16.12 0.02
C LEU A 310 -16.78 16.64 0.48
N GLY A 311 -17.05 17.96 0.38
CA GLY A 311 -18.31 18.55 0.82
C GLY A 311 -18.50 18.59 2.34
N LEU A 312 -17.39 18.60 3.10
CA LEU A 312 -17.38 18.61 4.55
C LEU A 312 -17.46 20.04 5.11
N LYS A 313 -17.57 20.17 6.44
CA LYS A 313 -17.45 21.47 7.12
C LYS A 313 -16.10 22.11 6.77
N PRO A 314 -16.07 23.45 6.56
CA PRO A 314 -14.83 24.16 6.26
C PRO A 314 -13.77 24.01 7.37
N GLY A 315 -12.51 24.03 6.97
CA GLY A 315 -11.36 23.99 7.87
C GLY A 315 -10.83 22.59 8.16
N SER A 316 -9.66 22.53 8.77
CA SER A 316 -9.02 21.28 9.17
C SER A 316 -9.89 20.43 10.10
N ALA A 317 -10.66 21.08 10.98
CA ALA A 317 -11.58 20.40 11.88
C ALA A 317 -12.61 19.55 11.12
N GLY A 318 -13.12 20.02 9.97
CA GLY A 318 -14.07 19.25 9.16
C GLY A 318 -13.49 17.94 8.66
N LEU A 319 -12.24 17.95 8.20
CA LEU A 319 -11.55 16.73 7.76
C LEU A 319 -11.27 15.79 8.94
N ILE A 320 -10.77 16.33 10.06
CA ILE A 320 -10.41 15.53 11.24
C ILE A 320 -11.65 14.85 11.83
N ASP A 321 -12.74 15.61 12.02
CA ASP A 321 -14.02 15.09 12.52
C ASP A 321 -14.55 13.97 11.62
N GLU A 322 -14.39 14.11 10.30
CA GLU A 322 -14.87 13.12 9.34
C GLU A 322 -14.03 11.82 9.38
N MET A 323 -12.70 11.93 9.51
CA MET A 323 -11.85 10.73 9.66
C MET A 323 -12.17 10.00 10.97
N ASP A 324 -12.38 10.72 12.07
CA ASP A 324 -12.82 10.14 13.34
C ASP A 324 -14.19 9.46 13.21
N ARG A 325 -15.15 10.10 12.52
CA ARG A 325 -16.50 9.56 12.27
C ARG A 325 -16.44 8.26 11.44
N ILE A 326 -15.61 8.22 10.39
CA ILE A 326 -15.45 7.03 9.56
C ILE A 326 -14.87 5.88 10.39
N ALA A 327 -13.78 6.11 11.12
CA ALA A 327 -13.13 5.10 11.96
C ALA A 327 -14.11 4.51 12.99
N GLU A 328 -14.95 5.36 13.62
CA GLU A 328 -16.00 4.93 14.54
C GLU A 328 -17.09 4.10 13.84
N ALA A 329 -17.60 4.57 12.70
CA ALA A 329 -18.70 3.91 11.98
C ALA A 329 -18.30 2.52 11.44
N VAL A 330 -17.03 2.34 11.02
CA VAL A 330 -16.54 1.04 10.55
C VAL A 330 -16.06 0.12 11.68
N GLY A 331 -15.92 0.65 12.91
CA GLY A 331 -15.61 -0.11 14.12
C GLY A 331 -14.13 -0.43 14.28
N ILE A 332 -13.24 0.49 13.86
CA ILE A 332 -11.79 0.37 14.05
C ILE A 332 -11.39 0.75 15.47
N GLU A 333 -10.40 0.07 16.02
CA GLU A 333 -9.74 0.40 17.27
C GLU A 333 -9.19 1.85 17.22
N ARG A 334 -9.39 2.59 18.30
CA ARG A 334 -9.02 4.00 18.38
C ARG A 334 -7.98 4.31 19.46
N ARG A 335 -7.55 3.27 20.19
CA ARG A 335 -6.62 3.37 21.31
C ARG A 335 -5.51 2.33 21.19
N LEU A 336 -4.30 2.72 21.52
CA LEU A 336 -3.15 1.82 21.57
C LEU A 336 -3.36 0.70 22.60
N SER A 337 -4.02 0.99 23.73
CA SER A 337 -4.33 -0.01 24.75
C SER A 337 -5.24 -1.14 24.25
N GLN A 338 -6.12 -0.89 23.27
CA GLN A 338 -6.93 -1.93 22.62
C GLN A 338 -6.07 -2.90 21.79
N LEU A 339 -4.88 -2.46 21.38
CA LEU A 339 -3.90 -3.23 20.61
C LEU A 339 -2.82 -3.88 21.50
N GLY A 340 -2.99 -3.82 22.83
CA GLY A 340 -2.03 -4.39 23.80
C GLY A 340 -0.77 -3.53 24.01
N ILE A 341 -0.77 -2.28 23.56
CA ILE A 341 0.34 -1.34 23.69
C ILE A 341 0.13 -0.50 24.94
N SER A 342 1.19 -0.31 25.72
CA SER A 342 1.16 0.37 27.01
C SER A 342 2.02 1.64 27.03
N HIS A 343 1.86 2.45 28.07
CA HIS A 343 2.70 3.63 28.30
C HIS A 343 4.21 3.32 28.32
N ASN A 344 4.61 2.14 28.79
CA ASN A 344 6.02 1.73 28.82
C ASN A 344 6.62 1.52 27.43
N ASP A 345 5.80 1.31 26.41
CA ASP A 345 6.24 1.05 25.04
C ASP A 345 6.47 2.35 24.26
N VAL A 346 5.79 3.45 24.67
CA VAL A 346 5.80 4.75 23.99
C VAL A 346 7.20 5.31 23.76
N PRO A 347 8.14 5.30 24.73
CA PRO A 347 9.47 5.84 24.51
C PRO A 347 10.22 5.15 23.38
N LYS A 348 10.19 3.81 23.34
CA LYS A 348 10.88 3.02 22.31
C LYS A 348 10.26 3.21 20.94
N MET A 349 8.91 3.27 20.86
CA MET A 349 8.22 3.57 19.63
C MET A 349 8.59 4.97 19.10
N ALA A 350 8.64 5.97 19.99
CA ALA A 350 8.98 7.34 19.63
C ALA A 350 10.46 7.48 19.17
N GLU A 351 11.38 6.71 19.75
CA GLU A 351 12.78 6.65 19.28
C GLU A 351 12.86 6.10 17.84
N ASP A 352 12.14 5.02 17.54
CA ASP A 352 12.11 4.42 16.20
C ASP A 352 11.52 5.39 15.16
N VAL A 353 10.41 6.08 15.51
CA VAL A 353 9.85 7.13 14.66
C VAL A 353 10.83 8.27 14.43
N ALA A 354 11.45 8.80 15.50
CA ALA A 354 12.37 9.94 15.42
C ALA A 354 13.62 9.65 14.56
N ALA A 355 14.00 8.39 14.44
CA ALA A 355 15.08 7.94 13.57
C ALA A 355 14.68 7.81 12.08
N ASN A 356 13.41 8.01 11.73
CA ASN A 356 12.94 7.83 10.36
C ASN A 356 13.23 9.08 9.51
N ASP A 357 14.39 9.12 8.90
CA ASP A 357 14.87 10.21 8.04
C ASP A 357 14.25 10.23 6.64
N ARG A 358 13.53 9.18 6.26
CA ARG A 358 12.86 9.05 4.96
C ARG A 358 11.46 9.68 4.95
N LEU A 359 10.64 9.44 5.98
CA LEU A 359 9.23 9.84 6.03
C LEU A 359 9.03 11.18 6.75
N LEU A 360 9.63 11.38 7.91
CA LEU A 360 9.42 12.59 8.70
C LEU A 360 9.70 13.90 7.96
N PRO A 361 10.74 13.99 7.08
CA PRO A 361 10.98 15.22 6.33
C PRO A 361 9.86 15.63 5.36
N ASN A 362 8.96 14.71 5.02
CA ASN A 362 7.82 14.97 4.13
C ASN A 362 6.63 15.58 4.86
N ASN A 363 6.58 15.42 6.19
CA ASN A 363 5.45 15.85 7.00
C ASN A 363 5.29 17.38 6.95
N PRO A 364 4.06 17.92 6.85
CA PRO A 364 3.85 19.36 6.75
C PRO A 364 4.43 20.13 7.95
N ARG A 365 4.30 19.58 9.16
CA ARG A 365 4.88 20.14 10.39
C ARG A 365 6.03 19.26 10.87
N GLU A 366 7.13 19.89 11.29
CA GLU A 366 8.29 19.18 11.85
C GLU A 366 7.88 18.36 13.09
N MET A 367 8.23 17.08 13.11
CA MET A 367 7.93 16.17 14.21
C MET A 367 9.19 15.94 15.05
N THR A 368 9.14 16.30 16.32
CA THR A 368 10.18 16.07 17.30
C THR A 368 9.86 14.84 18.15
N TYR A 369 10.86 14.26 18.83
CA TYR A 369 10.64 13.18 19.78
C TYR A 369 9.52 13.50 20.78
N ALA A 370 9.55 14.72 21.36
CA ALA A 370 8.54 15.15 22.32
C ALA A 370 7.12 15.22 21.72
N SER A 371 6.99 15.68 20.49
CA SER A 371 5.68 15.72 19.81
C SER A 371 5.17 14.33 19.45
N ILE A 372 6.07 13.41 19.08
CA ILE A 372 5.73 12.01 18.78
C ILE A 372 5.22 11.32 20.05
N VAL A 373 5.93 11.48 21.18
CA VAL A 373 5.48 10.97 22.49
C VAL A 373 4.08 11.48 22.81
N ALA A 374 3.87 12.81 22.73
CA ALA A 374 2.59 13.43 23.05
C ALA A 374 1.43 12.88 22.18
N MET A 375 1.67 12.63 20.88
CA MET A 375 0.66 12.06 20.00
C MET A 375 0.34 10.59 20.33
N TYR A 376 1.32 9.78 20.72
CA TYR A 376 1.06 8.42 21.20
C TYR A 376 0.30 8.40 22.53
N GLU A 377 0.66 9.28 23.46
CA GLU A 377 -0.04 9.42 24.76
C GLU A 377 -1.48 9.85 24.61
N GLU A 378 -1.81 10.69 23.61
CA GLU A 378 -3.18 11.13 23.32
C GLU A 378 -4.11 9.95 22.98
N ILE A 379 -3.59 8.90 22.35
CA ILE A 379 -4.36 7.75 21.92
C ILE A 379 -4.06 6.47 22.73
N LEU A 380 -3.38 6.59 23.86
CA LEU A 380 -3.13 5.47 24.76
C LEU A 380 -4.41 5.16 25.56
#